data_a7cbe4c8d6ab999176aaa2344a6e3ca3
#
_entry.id   a7cbe4c8d6ab999176aaa2344a6e3ca3
#
_cell.length_a   1.000
_cell.length_b   1.000
_cell.length_c   1.000
_cell.angle_alpha   90.00
_cell.angle_beta   90.00
_cell.angle_gamma   90.00
#
_symmetry.space_group_name_H-M   'P 1'
#
loop_
_entity.id
_entity.type
_entity.pdbx_description
1 polymer ?
#
loop_
_entity_poly.entity_id
_entity_poly.type
_entity_poly.pdbx_seq_one_letter_code
_entity_poly.pdbx_strand_id
1 'polypeptide(L)'
;MEHTKNLEDVEVQRFSAFERFIHWLVAISFLYLFFSGLGIYSPKFSWLLAVLGGKEFSAWLHPIAGIVYSVGVFLMFLKWAKDFILDADDIKWLKGAKHYIKGEEEKLPEAGKYNAGQKLFGWIVFIGSAVFLVSGLVMWFPNSFSITLVRWAILLHEIAFIVVGAGFIVHVYMGTIGVPGSLSSMITGKVSALWAASHHPKWFKQIIGRG
;
A
#
# COMPACT_ATOMS: atom_id res chain seq x y z
N MET A 1 -6.21 -33.08 13.07
CA MET A 1 -6.76 -32.10 14.02
C MET A 1 -5.73 -31.63 15.07
N GLU A 2 -4.89 -32.50 15.63
CA GLU A 2 -3.86 -32.09 16.63
C GLU A 2 -2.70 -31.29 16.03
N HIS A 3 -2.30 -31.59 14.80
CA HIS A 3 -1.21 -30.87 14.10
C HIS A 3 -1.59 -29.43 13.69
N THR A 4 -2.87 -29.16 13.43
CA THR A 4 -3.36 -27.83 13.10
C THR A 4 -3.48 -26.92 14.31
N LYS A 5 -3.82 -27.45 15.49
CA LYS A 5 -3.82 -26.68 16.74
C LYS A 5 -2.42 -26.17 17.11
N ASN A 6 -1.37 -26.99 16.86
CA ASN A 6 0.01 -26.56 17.12
C ASN A 6 0.48 -25.39 16.20
N LEU A 7 -0.05 -25.26 14.97
CA LEU A 7 0.34 -24.18 14.04
C LEU A 7 -0.34 -22.84 14.35
N GLU A 8 -1.49 -22.83 15.02
CA GLU A 8 -2.15 -21.58 15.45
C GLU A 8 -1.36 -20.87 16.56
N ASP A 9 -0.75 -21.63 17.47
CA ASP A 9 0.00 -21.11 18.61
C ASP A 9 1.44 -20.71 18.25
N VAL A 10 1.95 -21.13 17.09
CA VAL A 10 3.30 -20.79 16.63
C VAL A 10 3.25 -19.51 15.80
N GLU A 11 4.00 -18.50 16.25
CA GLU A 11 4.15 -17.25 15.52
C GLU A 11 5.40 -17.25 14.62
N VAL A 12 5.27 -16.74 13.42
CA VAL A 12 6.38 -16.52 12.48
C VAL A 12 6.56 -15.02 12.16
N GLN A 13 7.80 -14.57 12.14
CA GLN A 13 8.14 -13.19 11.83
C GLN A 13 7.94 -12.91 10.34
N ARG A 14 7.07 -11.94 10.01
CA ARG A 14 6.79 -11.52 8.64
C ARG A 14 7.48 -10.20 8.28
N PHE A 15 7.38 -9.19 9.15
CA PHE A 15 7.96 -7.87 8.93
C PHE A 15 8.78 -7.41 10.14
N SER A 16 9.95 -6.86 9.87
CA SER A 16 10.82 -6.23 10.87
C SER A 16 10.19 -4.95 11.44
N ALA A 17 10.71 -4.46 12.57
CA ALA A 17 10.29 -3.20 13.16
C ALA A 17 10.49 -2.01 12.19
N PHE A 18 11.58 -2.02 11.42
CA PHE A 18 11.87 -0.98 10.43
C PHE A 18 10.86 -0.99 9.28
N GLU A 19 10.50 -2.16 8.72
CA GLU A 19 9.49 -2.28 7.67
C GLU A 19 8.12 -1.74 8.14
N ARG A 20 7.74 -2.05 9.38
CA ARG A 20 6.49 -1.57 9.99
C ARG A 20 6.53 -0.05 10.23
N PHE A 21 7.65 0.47 10.73
CA PHE A 21 7.81 1.91 10.94
C PHE A 21 7.63 2.69 9.64
N ILE A 22 8.33 2.29 8.56
CA ILE A 22 8.19 2.96 7.26
C ILE A 22 6.77 2.79 6.70
N HIS A 23 6.18 1.60 6.82
CA HIS A 23 4.79 1.39 6.39
C HIS A 23 3.83 2.35 7.10
N TRP A 24 3.91 2.50 8.43
CA TRP A 24 3.03 3.41 9.16
C TRP A 24 3.32 4.88 8.87
N LEU A 25 4.58 5.26 8.65
CA LEU A 25 4.94 6.59 8.20
C LEU A 25 4.28 6.92 6.84
N VAL A 26 4.37 6.01 5.89
CA VAL A 26 3.73 6.12 4.57
C VAL A 26 2.22 6.17 4.72
N ALA A 27 1.62 5.29 5.52
CA ALA A 27 0.18 5.23 5.71
C ALA A 27 -0.39 6.52 6.33
N ILE A 28 0.24 7.03 7.39
CA ILE A 28 -0.19 8.27 8.05
C ILE A 28 -0.02 9.48 7.11
N SER A 29 1.13 9.56 6.41
CA SER A 29 1.36 10.62 5.42
C SER A 29 0.34 10.56 4.29
N PHE A 30 0.02 9.35 3.78
CA PHE A 30 -0.99 9.17 2.74
C PHE A 30 -2.39 9.60 3.20
N LEU A 31 -2.81 9.20 4.40
CA LEU A 31 -4.10 9.61 4.95
C LEU A 31 -4.20 11.13 5.08
N TYR A 32 -3.15 11.78 5.58
CA TYR A 32 -3.10 13.23 5.64
C TYR A 32 -3.22 13.85 4.22
N LEU A 33 -2.44 13.36 3.26
CA LEU A 33 -2.46 13.81 1.87
C LEU A 33 -3.82 13.58 1.20
N PHE A 34 -4.43 12.44 1.46
CA PHE A 34 -5.74 12.09 0.91
C PHE A 34 -6.81 13.10 1.35
N PHE A 35 -6.92 13.35 2.64
CA PHE A 35 -7.94 14.26 3.18
C PHE A 35 -7.63 15.73 2.91
N SER A 36 -6.37 16.14 3.04
CA SER A 36 -5.98 17.53 2.71
C SER A 36 -6.13 17.82 1.21
N GLY A 37 -5.77 16.85 0.35
CA GLY A 37 -5.95 16.96 -1.10
C GLY A 37 -7.41 17.12 -1.48
N LEU A 38 -8.32 16.33 -0.93
CA LEU A 38 -9.78 16.48 -1.15
C LEU A 38 -10.28 17.86 -0.71
N GLY A 39 -9.83 18.34 0.45
CA GLY A 39 -10.24 19.63 0.98
C GLY A 39 -9.70 20.81 0.17
N ILE A 40 -8.48 20.70 -0.38
CA ILE A 40 -7.88 21.71 -1.27
C ILE A 40 -8.57 21.71 -2.63
N TYR A 41 -8.85 20.51 -3.17
CA TYR A 41 -9.45 20.33 -4.49
C TYR A 41 -10.89 20.82 -4.58
N SER A 42 -11.71 20.53 -3.57
CA SER A 42 -13.16 20.76 -3.68
C SER A 42 -13.72 21.56 -2.49
N PRO A 43 -14.46 22.66 -2.76
CA PRO A 43 -15.17 23.41 -1.74
C PRO A 43 -16.12 22.55 -0.89
N LYS A 44 -16.70 21.47 -1.48
CA LYS A 44 -17.59 20.53 -0.79
C LYS A 44 -16.89 19.81 0.37
N PHE A 45 -15.58 19.57 0.24
CA PHE A 45 -14.77 18.88 1.24
C PHE A 45 -13.88 19.84 2.06
N SER A 46 -14.02 21.17 1.89
CA SER A 46 -13.18 22.17 2.59
C SER A 46 -13.26 22.09 4.11
N TRP A 47 -14.32 21.53 4.67
CA TRP A 47 -14.46 21.27 6.11
C TRP A 47 -13.37 20.32 6.65
N LEU A 48 -12.82 19.42 5.80
CA LEU A 48 -11.68 18.57 6.18
C LEU A 48 -10.45 19.40 6.56
N LEU A 49 -10.22 20.54 5.89
CA LEU A 49 -9.10 21.40 6.19
C LEU A 49 -9.20 22.02 7.59
N ALA A 50 -10.43 22.31 8.05
CA ALA A 50 -10.64 22.82 9.41
C ALA A 50 -10.20 21.79 10.47
N VAL A 51 -10.48 20.51 10.23
CA VAL A 51 -10.05 19.40 11.09
C VAL A 51 -8.53 19.19 11.05
N LEU A 52 -7.90 19.48 9.90
CA LEU A 52 -6.46 19.31 9.68
C LEU A 52 -5.61 20.55 10.03
N GLY A 53 -6.15 21.50 10.79
CA GLY A 53 -5.44 22.68 11.28
C GLY A 53 -5.68 23.96 10.46
N GLY A 54 -6.63 23.96 9.55
CA GLY A 54 -7.02 25.12 8.73
C GLY A 54 -6.44 25.06 7.31
N LYS A 55 -7.01 25.92 6.45
CA LYS A 55 -6.68 25.94 5.01
C LYS A 55 -5.21 26.27 4.75
N GLU A 56 -4.70 27.31 5.39
CA GLU A 56 -3.33 27.79 5.18
C GLU A 56 -2.31 26.76 5.64
N PHE A 57 -2.51 26.19 6.82
CA PHE A 57 -1.64 25.15 7.36
C PHE A 57 -1.66 23.90 6.47
N SER A 58 -2.84 23.45 6.03
CA SER A 58 -2.96 22.28 5.18
C SER A 58 -2.33 22.50 3.81
N ALA A 59 -2.47 23.68 3.21
CA ALA A 59 -1.85 24.02 1.94
C ALA A 59 -0.31 24.07 2.04
N TRP A 60 0.22 24.50 3.19
CA TRP A 60 1.66 24.52 3.45
C TRP A 60 2.19 23.10 3.72
N LEU A 61 1.49 22.30 4.53
CA LEU A 61 1.97 20.99 4.95
C LEU A 61 1.78 19.91 3.86
N HIS A 62 0.78 20.04 3.00
CA HIS A 62 0.47 19.04 1.95
C HIS A 62 1.70 18.70 1.07
N PRO A 63 2.41 19.65 0.44
CA PRO A 63 3.58 19.32 -0.38
C PRO A 63 4.74 18.73 0.45
N ILE A 64 4.93 19.17 1.69
CA ILE A 64 5.96 18.63 2.60
C ILE A 64 5.64 17.18 2.94
N ALA A 65 4.41 16.89 3.33
CA ALA A 65 3.94 15.51 3.57
C ALA A 65 4.07 14.65 2.31
N GLY A 66 3.87 15.24 1.11
CA GLY A 66 4.07 14.58 -0.18
C GLY A 66 5.51 14.12 -0.41
N ILE A 67 6.49 14.92 0.00
CA ILE A 67 7.91 14.53 -0.04
C ILE A 67 8.18 13.38 0.95
N VAL A 68 7.70 13.49 2.19
CA VAL A 68 7.86 12.44 3.22
C VAL A 68 7.24 11.12 2.75
N TYR A 69 6.02 11.17 2.21
CA TYR A 69 5.34 10.02 1.62
C TYR A 69 6.17 9.39 0.50
N SER A 70 6.63 10.19 -0.45
CA SER A 70 7.37 9.71 -1.63
C SER A 70 8.71 9.08 -1.24
N VAL A 71 9.45 9.68 -0.31
CA VAL A 71 10.70 9.11 0.23
C VAL A 71 10.41 7.80 0.96
N GLY A 72 9.36 7.75 1.78
CA GLY A 72 8.95 6.53 2.48
C GLY A 72 8.58 5.40 1.52
N VAL A 73 7.78 5.69 0.48
CA VAL A 73 7.42 4.72 -0.57
C VAL A 73 8.67 4.22 -1.31
N PHE A 74 9.60 5.10 -1.64
CA PHE A 74 10.85 4.72 -2.32
C PHE A 74 11.70 3.78 -1.44
N LEU A 75 11.89 4.10 -0.16
CA LEU A 75 12.61 3.24 0.79
C LEU A 75 11.95 1.87 0.95
N MET A 76 10.61 1.86 1.04
CA MET A 76 9.82 0.64 1.12
C MET A 76 9.97 -0.20 -0.15
N PHE A 77 9.90 0.45 -1.33
CA PHE A 77 10.05 -0.24 -2.61
C PHE A 77 11.46 -0.84 -2.76
N LEU A 78 12.51 -0.11 -2.41
CA LEU A 78 13.89 -0.66 -2.43
C LEU A 78 14.01 -1.92 -1.56
N LYS A 79 13.36 -1.95 -0.41
CA LYS A 79 13.38 -3.09 0.50
C LYS A 79 12.67 -4.31 -0.08
N TRP A 80 11.56 -4.10 -0.80
CA TRP A 80 10.68 -5.18 -1.28
C TRP A 80 10.75 -5.41 -2.79
N ALA A 81 11.59 -4.66 -3.52
CA ALA A 81 11.67 -4.71 -4.98
C ALA A 81 11.83 -6.13 -5.54
N LYS A 82 12.68 -6.95 -4.90
CA LYS A 82 12.91 -8.35 -5.30
C LYS A 82 11.67 -9.22 -5.13
N ASP A 83 10.88 -8.95 -4.08
CA ASP A 83 9.66 -9.69 -3.79
C ASP A 83 8.48 -9.24 -4.68
N PHE A 84 8.58 -8.04 -5.30
CA PHE A 84 7.54 -7.48 -6.18
C PHE A 84 7.73 -7.81 -7.66
N ILE A 85 8.79 -8.54 -8.01
CA ILE A 85 8.94 -9.06 -9.39
C ILE A 85 7.80 -10.02 -9.67
N LEU A 86 7.06 -9.74 -10.76
CA LEU A 86 5.96 -10.60 -11.21
C LEU A 86 6.51 -11.78 -11.99
N ASP A 87 5.95 -12.96 -11.75
CA ASP A 87 6.23 -14.19 -12.47
C ASP A 87 4.99 -14.74 -13.20
N ALA A 88 5.13 -15.87 -13.88
CA ALA A 88 4.04 -16.49 -14.61
C ALA A 88 2.89 -16.96 -13.69
N ASP A 89 3.19 -17.33 -12.45
CA ASP A 89 2.18 -17.76 -11.50
C ASP A 89 1.40 -16.56 -10.95
N ASP A 90 2.02 -15.38 -10.81
CA ASP A 90 1.31 -14.14 -10.48
C ASP A 90 0.27 -13.77 -11.56
N ILE A 91 0.59 -13.97 -12.84
CA ILE A 91 -0.36 -13.72 -13.93
C ILE A 91 -1.55 -14.69 -13.86
N LYS A 92 -1.31 -15.97 -13.57
CA LYS A 92 -2.39 -16.95 -13.37
C LYS A 92 -3.24 -16.60 -12.14
N TRP A 93 -2.58 -16.18 -11.07
CA TRP A 93 -3.23 -15.74 -9.84
C TRP A 93 -4.17 -14.55 -10.10
N LEU A 94 -3.71 -13.52 -10.82
CA LEU A 94 -4.53 -12.34 -11.17
C LEU A 94 -5.75 -12.72 -12.01
N LYS A 95 -5.60 -13.64 -12.98
CA LYS A 95 -6.74 -14.16 -13.76
C LYS A 95 -7.75 -14.92 -12.88
N GLY A 96 -7.27 -15.54 -11.80
CA GLY A 96 -8.07 -16.27 -10.82
C GLY A 96 -8.49 -15.45 -9.61
N ALA A 97 -8.23 -14.13 -9.55
CA ALA A 97 -8.43 -13.29 -8.35
C ALA A 97 -9.85 -13.37 -7.74
N LYS A 98 -10.87 -13.71 -8.54
CA LYS A 98 -12.23 -13.97 -8.05
C LYS A 98 -12.29 -15.09 -7.01
N HIS A 99 -11.40 -16.08 -7.08
CA HIS A 99 -11.32 -17.19 -6.13
C HIS A 99 -10.76 -16.70 -4.78
N TYR A 100 -9.78 -15.78 -4.82
CA TYR A 100 -9.27 -15.14 -3.60
C TYR A 100 -10.36 -14.38 -2.83
N ILE A 101 -11.18 -13.59 -3.54
CA ILE A 101 -12.31 -12.84 -2.95
C ILE A 101 -13.36 -13.78 -2.32
N LYS A 102 -13.51 -15.00 -2.87
CA LYS A 102 -14.44 -16.01 -2.38
C LYS A 102 -13.86 -16.91 -1.27
N GLY A 103 -12.59 -16.72 -0.88
CA GLY A 103 -11.91 -17.59 0.08
C GLY A 103 -11.55 -18.98 -0.46
N GLU A 104 -11.49 -19.14 -1.80
CA GLU A 104 -11.16 -20.41 -2.48
C GLU A 104 -9.68 -20.40 -2.91
N GLU A 105 -8.76 -20.11 -1.97
CA GLU A 105 -7.33 -19.89 -2.27
C GLU A 105 -6.65 -21.15 -2.81
N GLU A 106 -7.15 -22.34 -2.49
CA GLU A 106 -6.67 -23.62 -3.00
C GLU A 106 -6.76 -23.77 -4.53
N LYS A 107 -7.57 -22.93 -5.19
CA LYS A 107 -7.70 -22.87 -6.66
C LYS A 107 -6.69 -21.94 -7.33
N LEU A 108 -5.85 -21.28 -6.52
CA LEU A 108 -4.87 -20.30 -6.99
C LEU A 108 -3.44 -20.87 -6.88
N PRO A 109 -2.51 -20.38 -7.70
CA PRO A 109 -1.09 -20.66 -7.50
C PRO A 109 -0.62 -20.25 -6.10
N GLU A 110 0.29 -21.05 -5.52
CA GLU A 110 0.84 -20.77 -4.20
C GLU A 110 1.55 -19.41 -4.15
N ALA A 111 1.17 -18.56 -3.19
CA ALA A 111 1.77 -17.25 -3.01
C ALA A 111 3.12 -17.33 -2.26
N GLY A 112 4.08 -16.49 -2.67
CA GLY A 112 5.31 -16.19 -1.95
C GLY A 112 5.04 -15.26 -0.76
N LYS A 113 6.06 -14.48 -0.33
CA LYS A 113 5.92 -13.47 0.74
C LYS A 113 4.78 -12.48 0.45
N TYR A 114 4.55 -12.17 -0.82
CA TYR A 114 3.43 -11.38 -1.32
C TYR A 114 2.67 -12.16 -2.39
N ASN A 115 1.34 -12.06 -2.39
CA ASN A 115 0.54 -12.55 -3.50
C ASN A 115 0.52 -11.53 -4.64
N ALA A 116 0.03 -11.93 -5.82
CA ALA A 116 0.04 -11.09 -7.01
C ALA A 116 -0.75 -9.78 -6.86
N GLY A 117 -1.85 -9.79 -6.11
CA GLY A 117 -2.62 -8.58 -5.79
C GLY A 117 -1.82 -7.58 -4.95
N GLN A 118 -1.07 -8.06 -3.96
CA GLN A 118 -0.18 -7.23 -3.13
C GLN A 118 0.99 -6.65 -3.95
N LYS A 119 1.57 -7.47 -4.85
CA LYS A 119 2.62 -6.99 -5.76
C LYS A 119 2.08 -5.91 -6.70
N LEU A 120 0.92 -6.13 -7.31
CA LEU A 120 0.27 -5.13 -8.17
C LEU A 120 -0.01 -3.83 -7.43
N PHE A 121 -0.55 -3.90 -6.22
CA PHE A 121 -0.78 -2.72 -5.38
C PHE A 121 0.54 -1.99 -5.06
N GLY A 122 1.60 -2.73 -4.73
CA GLY A 122 2.93 -2.16 -4.51
C GLY A 122 3.45 -1.36 -5.71
N TRP A 123 3.26 -1.88 -6.93
CA TRP A 123 3.60 -1.16 -8.16
C TRP A 123 2.70 0.07 -8.39
N ILE A 124 1.39 -0.03 -8.14
CA ILE A 124 0.47 1.11 -8.25
C ILE A 124 0.89 2.23 -7.30
N VAL A 125 1.25 1.91 -6.05
CA VAL A 125 1.70 2.88 -5.06
C VAL A 125 3.04 3.49 -5.47
N PHE A 126 4.00 2.70 -5.96
CA PHE A 126 5.31 3.19 -6.36
C PHE A 126 5.22 4.14 -7.57
N ILE A 127 4.54 3.72 -8.64
CA ILE A 127 4.35 4.54 -9.85
C ILE A 127 3.51 5.78 -9.51
N GLY A 128 2.41 5.60 -8.77
CA GLY A 128 1.55 6.70 -8.32
C GLY A 128 2.31 7.71 -7.47
N SER A 129 3.20 7.26 -6.57
CA SER A 129 4.06 8.14 -5.77
C SER A 129 5.01 8.96 -6.64
N ALA A 130 5.60 8.37 -7.69
CA ALA A 130 6.43 9.11 -8.63
C ALA A 130 5.62 10.18 -9.40
N VAL A 131 4.40 9.83 -9.84
CA VAL A 131 3.49 10.78 -10.48
C VAL A 131 3.10 11.90 -9.51
N PHE A 132 2.75 11.58 -8.26
CA PHE A 132 2.43 12.58 -7.23
C PHE A 132 3.60 13.51 -6.96
N LEU A 133 4.82 12.98 -6.82
CA LEU A 133 6.00 13.79 -6.56
C LEU A 133 6.28 14.77 -7.70
N VAL A 134 6.33 14.28 -8.95
CA VAL A 134 6.65 15.11 -10.12
C VAL A 134 5.57 16.13 -10.35
N SER A 135 4.30 15.72 -10.40
CA SER A 135 3.18 16.66 -10.62
C SER A 135 3.01 17.64 -9.46
N GLY A 136 3.20 17.17 -8.22
CA GLY A 136 3.14 18.01 -7.03
C GLY A 136 4.22 19.08 -7.01
N LEU A 137 5.45 18.77 -7.42
CA LEU A 137 6.53 19.76 -7.55
C LEU A 137 6.21 20.83 -8.60
N VAL A 138 5.66 20.44 -9.76
CA VAL A 138 5.21 21.38 -10.79
C VAL A 138 4.11 22.30 -10.25
N MET A 139 3.16 21.75 -9.50
CA MET A 139 2.06 22.52 -8.89
C MET A 139 2.54 23.41 -7.73
N TRP A 140 3.60 23.03 -7.03
CA TRP A 140 4.17 23.81 -5.93
C TRP A 140 4.95 25.03 -6.43
N PHE A 141 5.58 24.92 -7.63
CA PHE A 141 6.34 26.01 -8.26
C PHE A 141 5.77 26.41 -9.62
N PRO A 142 4.48 26.82 -9.70
CA PRO A 142 3.78 26.98 -10.97
C PRO A 142 4.38 28.05 -11.87
N ASN A 143 5.00 29.08 -11.29
CA ASN A 143 5.64 30.17 -12.05
C ASN A 143 6.93 29.75 -12.75
N SER A 144 7.49 28.61 -12.43
CA SER A 144 8.70 28.05 -13.05
C SER A 144 8.40 27.23 -14.31
N PHE A 145 7.13 27.00 -14.61
CA PHE A 145 6.70 26.09 -15.69
C PHE A 145 5.67 26.77 -16.62
N SER A 146 5.54 26.24 -17.84
CA SER A 146 4.47 26.69 -18.73
C SER A 146 3.10 26.34 -18.18
N ILE A 147 2.09 27.18 -18.45
CA ILE A 147 0.71 26.94 -18.02
C ILE A 147 0.17 25.59 -18.52
N THR A 148 0.60 25.16 -19.70
CA THR A 148 0.23 23.86 -20.27
C THR A 148 0.77 22.73 -19.41
N LEU A 149 2.03 22.79 -18.96
CA LEU A 149 2.62 21.77 -18.10
C LEU A 149 1.94 21.73 -16.74
N VAL A 150 1.62 22.89 -16.15
CA VAL A 150 0.88 22.96 -14.87
C VAL A 150 -0.51 22.29 -14.99
N ARG A 151 -1.23 22.53 -16.10
CA ARG A 151 -2.53 21.87 -16.33
C ARG A 151 -2.42 20.36 -16.45
N TRP A 152 -1.40 19.85 -17.16
CA TRP A 152 -1.13 18.41 -17.22
C TRP A 152 -0.74 17.83 -15.86
N ALA A 153 0.06 18.57 -15.09
CA ALA A 153 0.43 18.14 -13.74
C ALA A 153 -0.81 17.99 -12.83
N ILE A 154 -1.74 18.94 -12.85
CA ILE A 154 -3.00 18.86 -12.12
C ILE A 154 -3.77 17.60 -12.54
N LEU A 155 -4.01 17.40 -13.84
CA LEU A 155 -4.75 16.25 -14.34
C LEU A 155 -4.12 14.90 -13.94
N LEU A 156 -2.79 14.77 -14.08
CA LEU A 156 -2.07 13.55 -13.72
C LEU A 156 -2.11 13.30 -12.21
N HIS A 157 -2.02 14.35 -11.39
CA HIS A 157 -2.14 14.25 -9.94
C HIS A 157 -3.51 13.73 -9.52
N GLU A 158 -4.57 14.23 -10.14
CA GLU A 158 -5.95 13.81 -9.89
C GLU A 158 -6.20 12.36 -10.34
N ILE A 159 -5.70 11.97 -11.52
CA ILE A 159 -5.80 10.57 -12.00
C ILE A 159 -5.06 9.64 -11.05
N ALA A 160 -3.84 9.99 -10.65
CA ALA A 160 -3.08 9.20 -9.69
C ALA A 160 -3.81 9.09 -8.34
N PHE A 161 -4.45 10.18 -7.86
CA PHE A 161 -5.26 10.17 -6.66
C PHE A 161 -6.42 9.16 -6.74
N ILE A 162 -7.14 9.11 -7.85
CA ILE A 162 -8.24 8.16 -8.05
C ILE A 162 -7.72 6.72 -8.05
N VAL A 163 -6.65 6.44 -8.81
CA VAL A 163 -6.09 5.08 -8.96
C VAL A 163 -5.50 4.58 -7.66
N VAL A 164 -4.65 5.38 -7.01
CA VAL A 164 -4.01 4.98 -5.74
C VAL A 164 -5.04 4.92 -4.61
N GLY A 165 -6.00 5.86 -4.59
CA GLY A 165 -7.08 5.89 -3.61
C GLY A 165 -7.99 4.67 -3.70
N ALA A 166 -8.37 4.25 -4.91
CA ALA A 166 -9.14 3.02 -5.11
C ALA A 166 -8.35 1.78 -4.63
N GLY A 167 -7.06 1.69 -4.99
CA GLY A 167 -6.18 0.62 -4.50
C GLY A 167 -6.03 0.62 -2.98
N PHE A 168 -5.94 1.80 -2.36
CA PHE A 168 -5.86 1.96 -0.91
C PHE A 168 -7.11 1.43 -0.20
N ILE A 169 -8.31 1.71 -0.72
CA ILE A 169 -9.57 1.18 -0.15
C ILE A 169 -9.55 -0.35 -0.16
N VAL A 170 -9.17 -0.97 -1.29
CA VAL A 170 -9.03 -2.42 -1.39
C VAL A 170 -7.96 -2.94 -0.43
N HIS A 171 -6.81 -2.26 -0.33
CA HIS A 171 -5.72 -2.64 0.57
C HIS A 171 -6.15 -2.63 2.05
N VAL A 172 -6.85 -1.60 2.50
CA VAL A 172 -7.35 -1.52 3.88
C VAL A 172 -8.38 -2.61 4.13
N TYR A 173 -9.33 -2.81 3.21
CA TYR A 173 -10.34 -3.87 3.33
C TYR A 173 -9.68 -5.25 3.44
N MET A 174 -8.77 -5.60 2.52
CA MET A 174 -8.10 -6.91 2.52
C MET A 174 -7.16 -7.08 3.71
N GLY A 175 -6.51 -6.01 4.16
CA GLY A 175 -5.60 -6.04 5.30
C GLY A 175 -6.30 -6.14 6.67
N THR A 176 -7.60 -5.81 6.75
CA THR A 176 -8.35 -5.78 8.01
C THR A 176 -9.48 -6.80 8.07
N ILE A 177 -10.40 -6.76 7.11
CA ILE A 177 -11.64 -7.53 7.08
C ILE A 177 -11.53 -8.74 6.15
N GLY A 178 -11.00 -8.53 4.94
CA GLY A 178 -11.02 -9.52 3.88
C GLY A 178 -10.12 -10.72 4.14
N VAL A 179 -8.99 -10.53 4.85
CA VAL A 179 -8.08 -11.62 5.27
C VAL A 179 -7.77 -11.46 6.76
N PRO A 180 -8.57 -12.09 7.65
CA PRO A 180 -8.37 -12.01 9.08
C PRO A 180 -6.96 -12.43 9.51
N GLY A 181 -6.37 -11.70 10.48
CA GLY A 181 -4.99 -11.92 10.93
C GLY A 181 -3.91 -11.14 10.16
N SER A 182 -4.21 -10.61 8.96
CA SER A 182 -3.24 -9.85 8.15
C SER A 182 -2.71 -8.61 8.86
N LEU A 183 -3.58 -7.87 9.55
CA LEU A 183 -3.23 -6.63 10.26
C LEU A 183 -2.18 -6.88 11.35
N SER A 184 -2.20 -8.04 12.01
CA SER A 184 -1.21 -8.44 13.02
C SER A 184 0.21 -8.30 12.48
N SER A 185 0.44 -8.63 11.21
CA SER A 185 1.75 -8.50 10.58
C SER A 185 2.30 -7.05 10.59
N MET A 186 1.43 -6.04 10.54
CA MET A 186 1.82 -4.63 10.58
C MET A 186 1.79 -4.04 11.99
N ILE A 187 1.09 -4.65 12.95
CA ILE A 187 1.09 -4.21 14.35
C ILE A 187 2.24 -4.87 15.12
N THR A 188 2.33 -6.18 15.11
CA THR A 188 3.33 -6.95 15.88
C THR A 188 4.55 -7.36 15.06
N GLY A 189 4.40 -7.42 13.76
CA GLY A 189 5.39 -7.96 12.82
C GLY A 189 5.24 -9.46 12.58
N LYS A 190 4.29 -10.10 13.24
CA LYS A 190 4.14 -11.56 13.27
C LYS A 190 2.77 -11.98 12.75
N VAL A 191 2.70 -13.21 12.30
CA VAL A 191 1.46 -13.95 11.95
C VAL A 191 1.54 -15.36 12.51
N SER A 192 0.40 -16.05 12.68
CA SER A 192 0.45 -17.47 13.04
C SER A 192 1.02 -18.30 11.89
N ALA A 193 1.66 -19.43 12.24
CA ALA A 193 2.17 -20.38 11.25
C ALA A 193 1.04 -20.93 10.38
N LEU A 194 -0.16 -21.12 10.94
CA LEU A 194 -1.33 -21.52 10.18
C LEU A 194 -1.72 -20.48 9.14
N TRP A 195 -1.78 -19.19 9.53
CA TRP A 195 -2.04 -18.09 8.60
C TRP A 195 -1.02 -18.06 7.46
N ALA A 196 0.28 -18.20 7.79
CA ALA A 196 1.35 -18.23 6.81
C ALA A 196 1.24 -19.41 5.84
N ALA A 197 0.91 -20.59 6.35
CA ALA A 197 0.71 -21.80 5.55
C ALA A 197 -0.51 -21.70 4.61
N SER A 198 -1.59 -21.05 5.06
CA SER A 198 -2.83 -20.92 4.29
C SER A 198 -2.72 -19.86 3.20
N HIS A 199 -2.24 -18.65 3.53
CA HIS A 199 -2.26 -17.50 2.60
C HIS A 199 -0.96 -17.31 1.81
N HIS A 200 0.17 -17.85 2.31
CA HIS A 200 1.50 -17.70 1.73
C HIS A 200 2.30 -19.00 1.75
N PRO A 201 1.77 -20.12 1.20
CA PRO A 201 2.36 -21.45 1.37
C PRO A 201 3.78 -21.57 0.81
N LYS A 202 4.09 -20.91 -0.32
CA LYS A 202 5.45 -20.91 -0.90
C LYS A 202 6.45 -20.21 0.03
N TRP A 203 6.06 -19.09 0.64
CA TRP A 203 6.88 -18.39 1.64
C TRP A 203 7.02 -19.22 2.92
N PHE A 204 5.95 -19.81 3.40
CA PHE A 204 5.97 -20.65 4.61
C PHE A 204 6.94 -21.83 4.47
N LYS A 205 6.89 -22.56 3.33
CA LYS A 205 7.86 -23.63 3.01
C LYS A 205 9.32 -23.16 3.03
N GLN A 206 9.58 -21.93 2.58
CA GLN A 206 10.92 -21.34 2.57
C GLN A 206 11.46 -21.05 3.98
N ILE A 207 10.63 -20.63 4.91
CA ILE A 207 11.07 -20.31 6.28
C ILE A 207 11.28 -21.55 7.13
N ILE A 208 10.41 -22.58 7.02
CA ILE A 208 10.59 -23.83 7.75
C ILE A 208 11.72 -24.72 7.19
N GLY A 209 12.03 -24.63 5.89
CA GLY A 209 13.13 -25.36 5.26
C GLY A 209 14.52 -24.74 5.48
N ARG A 210 14.60 -23.60 6.20
CA ARG A 210 15.86 -22.92 6.58
C ARG A 210 16.25 -23.13 8.06
N GLY A 211 15.41 -23.78 8.83
CA GLY A 211 15.68 -24.19 10.22
C GLY A 211 16.11 -25.64 10.24
#